data_d485f05ebca2540a6bd1da40ab27efc2
#
_entry.id   d485f05ebca2540a6bd1da40ab27efc2
#
_cell.length_a   1.000
_cell.length_b   1.000
_cell.length_c   1.000
_cell.angle_alpha   90.00
_cell.angle_beta   90.00
_cell.angle_gamma   90.00
#
_symmetry.space_group_name_H-M   'P 1'
#
loop_
_entity.id
_entity.type
_entity.pdbx_description
1 polymer ?
#
loop_
_entity_poly.entity_id
_entity_poly.type
_entity_poly.pdbx_seq_one_letter_code
_entity_poly.pdbx_strand_id
1 'polypeptide(L)'
;MPSSPNCQPAHSNPPGVRGTLLVACCALLTACASPVPVAIRDPVQPSIQLGEVQQTPEVFIGRSARWGGRILKVNNGANKTRVIVLASQLGQDGRPSEGSPSTGRFIAEFQGFIDPTLYPAKRLLTVAGPIIAVEPHAIGDYSYPYPVVAALTAYLWPVPDPVVISYPYGHGWWGPGFDPFGGPWCCGPRWYPTGFGYGIW
;
A
#
# COMPACT_ATOMS: atom_id res chain seq x y z
N MET A 1 -6.78 -43.83 -76.13
CA MET A 1 -7.58 -43.02 -75.18
C MET A 1 -6.64 -42.56 -74.11
N PRO A 2 -6.24 -41.30 -74.03
CA PRO A 2 -5.35 -40.82 -73.01
C PRO A 2 -6.18 -40.27 -71.82
N SER A 3 -5.81 -40.71 -70.63
CA SER A 3 -6.38 -40.31 -69.36
C SER A 3 -5.96 -38.88 -68.93
N SER A 4 -6.95 -38.08 -68.56
CA SER A 4 -6.78 -36.70 -68.09
C SER A 4 -6.11 -36.61 -66.73
N PRO A 5 -5.21 -35.66 -66.49
CA PRO A 5 -4.64 -35.42 -65.15
C PRO A 5 -5.63 -34.63 -64.30
N ASN A 6 -5.83 -35.10 -63.10
CA ASN A 6 -6.67 -34.50 -62.06
C ASN A 6 -5.90 -33.35 -61.38
N CYS A 7 -6.33 -32.09 -61.62
CA CYS A 7 -5.82 -30.90 -60.93
C CYS A 7 -6.51 -30.76 -59.57
N GLN A 8 -5.80 -31.08 -58.47
CA GLN A 8 -6.21 -30.69 -57.13
C GLN A 8 -5.84 -29.22 -56.89
N PRO A 9 -6.75 -28.40 -56.32
CA PRO A 9 -6.41 -27.05 -55.92
C PRO A 9 -5.53 -27.05 -54.66
N ALA A 10 -4.37 -26.42 -54.76
CA ALA A 10 -3.50 -26.19 -53.61
C ALA A 10 -4.17 -25.21 -52.64
N HIS A 11 -4.52 -25.68 -51.47
CA HIS A 11 -4.91 -24.81 -50.34
C HIS A 11 -3.71 -24.07 -49.85
N SER A 12 -3.49 -22.85 -50.28
CA SER A 12 -2.52 -21.90 -49.68
C SER A 12 -3.15 -21.29 -48.43
N ASN A 13 -2.76 -21.84 -47.27
CA ASN A 13 -3.01 -21.14 -46.00
C ASN A 13 -2.18 -19.86 -45.92
N PRO A 14 -2.80 -18.69 -45.70
CA PRO A 14 -2.06 -17.45 -45.59
C PRO A 14 -1.19 -17.46 -44.29
N PRO A 15 0.13 -17.20 -44.40
CA PRO A 15 1.07 -17.27 -43.23
C PRO A 15 0.92 -16.14 -42.21
N GLY A 16 -0.04 -15.23 -42.38
CA GLY A 16 -0.17 -14.03 -41.54
C GLY A 16 -0.93 -14.21 -40.23
N VAL A 17 -1.90 -15.10 -40.14
CA VAL A 17 -2.83 -15.14 -38.99
C VAL A 17 -2.22 -15.77 -37.74
N ARG A 18 -1.35 -16.77 -37.89
CA ARG A 18 -0.68 -17.43 -36.76
C ARG A 18 0.38 -16.53 -36.09
N GLY A 19 1.09 -15.73 -36.87
CA GLY A 19 2.07 -14.77 -36.36
C GLY A 19 1.41 -13.64 -35.58
N THR A 20 0.31 -13.12 -36.07
CA THR A 20 -0.42 -12.01 -35.41
C THR A 20 -1.07 -12.44 -34.08
N LEU A 21 -1.56 -13.67 -33.99
CA LEU A 21 -2.14 -14.21 -32.74
C LEU A 21 -1.09 -14.44 -31.67
N LEU A 22 0.12 -14.90 -32.02
CA LEU A 22 1.23 -15.08 -31.10
C LEU A 22 1.74 -13.74 -30.54
N VAL A 23 1.88 -12.71 -31.36
CA VAL A 23 2.30 -11.38 -30.94
C VAL A 23 1.25 -10.74 -30.05
N ALA A 24 -0.04 -10.87 -30.35
CA ALA A 24 -1.12 -10.36 -29.51
C ALA A 24 -1.18 -11.07 -28.14
N CYS A 25 -0.93 -12.39 -28.09
CA CYS A 25 -0.90 -13.15 -26.83
C CYS A 25 0.32 -12.77 -25.96
N CYS A 26 1.50 -12.51 -26.54
CA CYS A 26 2.67 -12.03 -25.82
C CYS A 26 2.50 -10.60 -25.26
N ALA A 27 1.78 -9.73 -25.97
CA ALA A 27 1.49 -8.36 -25.51
C ALA A 27 0.54 -8.30 -24.31
N LEU A 28 -0.32 -9.33 -24.11
CA LEU A 28 -1.25 -9.41 -23.00
C LEU A 28 -0.59 -9.88 -21.68
N LEU A 29 0.62 -10.47 -21.74
CA LEU A 29 1.31 -11.01 -20.57
C LEU A 29 2.14 -9.96 -19.79
N THR A 30 2.31 -8.75 -20.30
CA THR A 30 3.13 -7.70 -19.66
C THR A 30 2.38 -6.79 -18.68
N ALA A 31 1.09 -7.02 -18.44
CA ALA A 31 0.20 -6.04 -17.79
C ALA A 31 0.15 -6.08 -16.25
N CYS A 32 0.85 -6.97 -15.53
CA CYS A 32 0.69 -7.13 -14.09
C CYS A 32 2.00 -7.00 -13.29
N ALA A 33 2.82 -5.99 -13.58
CA ALA A 33 3.97 -5.70 -12.74
C ALA A 33 3.52 -4.89 -11.51
N SER A 34 3.59 -5.49 -10.30
CA SER A 34 3.36 -4.76 -9.06
C SER A 34 4.48 -3.75 -8.82
N PRO A 35 4.19 -2.49 -8.46
CA PRO A 35 5.21 -1.50 -8.11
C PRO A 35 5.91 -1.82 -6.78
N VAL A 36 5.40 -2.77 -5.98
CA VAL A 36 5.97 -3.17 -4.70
C VAL A 36 7.12 -4.14 -4.94
N PRO A 37 8.34 -3.87 -4.42
CA PRO A 37 9.49 -4.78 -4.55
C PRO A 37 9.18 -6.18 -4.00
N VAL A 38 9.73 -7.21 -4.63
CA VAL A 38 9.54 -8.62 -4.23
C VAL A 38 9.91 -8.84 -2.77
N ALA A 39 11.04 -8.29 -2.30
CA ALA A 39 11.49 -8.40 -0.90
C ALA A 39 10.50 -7.78 0.12
N ILE A 40 9.63 -6.89 -0.33
CA ILE A 40 8.58 -6.28 0.50
C ILE A 40 7.28 -7.08 0.39
N ARG A 41 6.92 -7.53 -0.82
CA ARG A 41 5.68 -8.26 -1.06
C ARG A 41 5.73 -9.68 -0.52
N ASP A 42 6.83 -10.39 -0.78
CA ASP A 42 6.95 -11.79 -0.41
C ASP A 42 7.44 -11.95 1.04
N PRO A 43 6.81 -12.82 1.84
CA PRO A 43 7.21 -13.02 3.22
C PRO A 43 8.60 -13.67 3.32
N VAL A 44 9.47 -13.10 4.14
CA VAL A 44 10.71 -13.76 4.57
C VAL A 44 10.34 -14.92 5.49
N GLN A 45 10.79 -16.11 5.16
CA GLN A 45 10.53 -17.31 5.96
C GLN A 45 11.79 -17.79 6.67
N PRO A 46 11.71 -18.16 7.96
CA PRO A 46 10.56 -17.97 8.84
C PRO A 46 10.33 -16.50 9.21
N SER A 47 9.07 -16.14 9.43
CA SER A 47 8.71 -14.78 9.83
C SER A 47 9.20 -14.51 11.26
N ILE A 48 10.08 -13.54 11.42
CA ILE A 48 10.63 -13.13 12.71
C ILE A 48 9.72 -12.06 13.32
N GLN A 49 9.22 -12.33 14.53
CA GLN A 49 8.40 -11.37 15.25
C GLN A 49 9.28 -10.38 16.02
N LEU A 50 8.87 -9.11 16.04
CA LEU A 50 9.64 -8.04 16.68
C LEU A 50 9.84 -8.31 18.19
N GLY A 51 8.80 -8.81 18.87
CA GLY A 51 8.86 -9.13 20.29
C GLY A 51 9.85 -10.25 20.63
N GLU A 52 10.06 -11.23 19.74
CA GLU A 52 11.04 -12.30 19.93
C GLU A 52 12.46 -11.73 19.91
N VAL A 53 12.73 -10.82 18.99
CA VAL A 53 14.03 -10.14 18.87
C VAL A 53 14.35 -9.29 20.09
N GLN A 54 13.33 -8.67 20.68
CA GLN A 54 13.50 -7.88 21.90
C GLN A 54 13.85 -8.74 23.13
N GLN A 55 13.36 -9.99 23.18
CA GLN A 55 13.60 -10.92 24.29
C GLN A 55 14.94 -11.65 24.18
N THR A 56 15.31 -12.04 22.96
CA THR A 56 16.51 -12.84 22.69
C THR A 56 17.29 -12.32 21.48
N PRO A 57 17.91 -11.13 21.59
CA PRO A 57 18.56 -10.48 20.44
C PRO A 57 19.61 -11.34 19.73
N GLU A 58 20.39 -12.09 20.53
CA GLU A 58 21.57 -12.85 20.07
C GLU A 58 21.20 -13.91 19.01
N VAL A 59 19.98 -14.45 19.11
CA VAL A 59 19.47 -15.48 18.19
C VAL A 59 19.14 -14.91 16.80
N PHE A 60 18.86 -13.60 16.73
CA PHE A 60 18.29 -12.98 15.54
C PHE A 60 19.25 -12.01 14.83
N ILE A 61 20.36 -11.58 15.46
CA ILE A 61 21.35 -10.73 14.81
C ILE A 61 21.88 -11.41 13.53
N GLY A 62 21.91 -10.67 12.43
CA GLY A 62 22.29 -11.15 11.11
C GLY A 62 21.18 -11.83 10.31
N ARG A 63 20.06 -12.18 10.94
CA ARG A 63 18.93 -12.77 10.23
C ARG A 63 18.08 -11.68 9.54
N SER A 64 17.56 -12.02 8.37
CA SER A 64 16.69 -11.10 7.63
C SER A 64 15.30 -11.02 8.25
N ALA A 65 14.83 -9.79 8.47
CA ALA A 65 13.48 -9.49 8.88
C ALA A 65 12.78 -8.62 7.83
N ARG A 66 11.44 -8.72 7.79
CA ARG A 66 10.58 -7.82 7.03
C ARG A 66 9.55 -7.25 8.01
N TRP A 67 9.71 -5.98 8.32
CA TRP A 67 8.82 -5.27 9.23
C TRP A 67 8.34 -3.97 8.60
N GLY A 68 7.18 -3.53 9.02
CA GLY A 68 6.64 -2.26 8.58
C GLY A 68 5.70 -1.66 9.62
N GLY A 69 5.33 -0.42 9.37
CA GLY A 69 4.49 0.34 10.27
C GLY A 69 4.47 1.81 9.92
N ARG A 70 4.09 2.61 10.89
CA ARG A 70 3.97 4.05 10.76
C ARG A 70 5.27 4.74 11.18
N ILE A 71 5.79 5.61 10.32
CA ILE A 71 6.94 6.46 10.65
C ILE A 71 6.60 7.37 11.83
N LEU A 72 7.43 7.33 12.87
CA LEU A 72 7.35 8.24 14.01
C LEU A 72 8.30 9.42 13.85
N LYS A 73 9.56 9.14 13.45
CA LYS A 73 10.61 10.15 13.37
C LYS A 73 11.70 9.72 12.38
N VAL A 74 12.29 10.68 11.69
CA VAL A 74 13.49 10.51 10.87
C VAL A 74 14.63 11.28 11.53
N ASN A 75 15.76 10.60 11.75
CA ASN A 75 16.97 11.17 12.32
C ASN A 75 18.13 10.97 11.32
N ASN A 76 18.58 12.06 10.73
CA ASN A 76 19.73 12.05 9.82
C ASN A 76 21.04 12.20 10.62
N GLY A 77 21.93 11.24 10.44
CA GLY A 77 23.32 11.32 10.90
C GLY A 77 24.27 11.68 9.76
N ALA A 78 25.56 11.68 10.02
CA ALA A 78 26.58 12.07 9.04
C ALA A 78 26.61 11.13 7.82
N ASN A 79 26.50 9.81 8.03
CA ASN A 79 26.63 8.80 6.98
C ASN A 79 25.42 7.88 6.83
N LYS A 80 24.45 7.99 7.73
CA LYS A 80 23.28 7.12 7.77
C LYS A 80 22.07 7.84 8.34
N THR A 81 20.89 7.41 7.90
CA THR A 81 19.61 7.89 8.41
C THR A 81 18.93 6.80 9.19
N ARG A 82 18.39 7.13 10.36
CA ARG A 82 17.62 6.22 11.21
C ARG A 82 16.16 6.67 11.26
N VAL A 83 15.29 5.80 10.81
CA VAL A 83 13.83 6.01 10.81
C VAL A 83 13.22 5.18 11.92
N ILE A 84 12.60 5.84 12.89
CA ILE A 84 11.87 5.17 13.97
C ILE A 84 10.48 4.85 13.46
N VAL A 85 10.10 3.58 13.54
CA VAL A 85 8.83 3.06 13.03
C VAL A 85 8.04 2.41 14.16
N LEU A 86 6.76 2.78 14.26
CA LEU A 86 5.78 2.06 15.08
C LEU A 86 5.27 0.88 14.27
N ALA A 87 5.73 -0.30 14.61
CA ALA A 87 5.44 -1.52 13.87
C ALA A 87 3.98 -1.95 13.99
N SER A 88 3.43 -2.48 12.92
CA SER A 88 2.13 -3.13 12.87
C SER A 88 2.21 -4.41 12.04
N GLN A 89 1.18 -5.26 12.13
CA GLN A 89 1.09 -6.45 11.30
C GLN A 89 1.10 -6.08 9.81
N LEU A 90 1.73 -6.93 9.00
CA LEU A 90 1.77 -6.75 7.56
C LEU A 90 0.69 -7.59 6.88
N GLY A 91 0.03 -7.01 5.89
CA GLY A 91 -0.84 -7.73 4.97
C GLY A 91 -0.04 -8.65 4.03
N GLN A 92 -0.76 -9.38 3.18
CA GLN A 92 -0.15 -10.30 2.22
C GLN A 92 0.79 -9.61 1.22
N ASP A 93 0.47 -8.38 0.86
CA ASP A 93 1.27 -7.53 -0.02
C ASP A 93 2.45 -6.83 0.67
N GLY A 94 2.60 -7.03 1.99
CA GLY A 94 3.61 -6.38 2.82
C GLY A 94 3.20 -4.99 3.33
N ARG A 95 1.96 -4.54 3.08
CA ARG A 95 1.47 -3.26 3.60
C ARG A 95 1.18 -3.35 5.10
N PRO A 96 1.65 -2.38 5.90
CA PRO A 96 1.28 -2.29 7.30
C PRO A 96 -0.22 -2.08 7.48
N SER A 97 -0.84 -2.87 8.36
CA SER A 97 -2.25 -2.74 8.71
C SER A 97 -2.51 -1.47 9.51
N GLU A 98 -3.39 -0.62 9.01
CA GLU A 98 -3.89 0.54 9.73
C GLU A 98 -5.01 0.12 10.69
N GLY A 99 -4.96 0.61 11.92
CA GLY A 99 -5.98 0.26 12.93
C GLY A 99 -5.69 -1.02 13.73
N SER A 100 -4.70 -1.83 13.35
CA SER A 100 -4.24 -2.95 14.17
C SER A 100 -3.39 -2.46 15.35
N PRO A 101 -3.41 -3.18 16.49
CA PRO A 101 -2.51 -2.89 17.59
C PRO A 101 -1.06 -2.90 17.12
N SER A 102 -0.23 -2.00 17.68
CA SER A 102 1.19 -1.99 17.39
C SER A 102 1.87 -3.23 17.98
N THR A 103 2.78 -3.81 17.20
CA THR A 103 3.63 -4.93 17.65
C THR A 103 4.92 -4.46 18.33
N GLY A 104 5.13 -3.15 18.46
CA GLY A 104 6.30 -2.53 19.11
C GLY A 104 6.91 -1.44 18.25
N ARG A 105 8.18 -1.10 18.53
CA ARG A 105 8.93 -0.11 17.77
C ARG A 105 10.25 -0.69 17.31
N PHE A 106 10.70 -0.29 16.13
CA PHE A 106 12.01 -0.65 15.60
C PHE A 106 12.65 0.55 14.88
N ILE A 107 13.95 0.44 14.60
CA ILE A 107 14.70 1.42 13.83
C ILE A 107 15.03 0.80 12.48
N ALA A 108 14.65 1.47 11.40
CA ALA A 108 15.15 1.20 10.06
C ALA A 108 16.36 2.08 9.80
N GLU A 109 17.53 1.47 9.62
CA GLU A 109 18.78 2.17 9.33
C GLU A 109 19.06 2.14 7.82
N PHE A 110 19.14 3.31 7.23
CA PHE A 110 19.45 3.51 5.80
C PHE A 110 20.86 4.05 5.65
N GLN A 111 21.52 3.65 4.59
CA GLN A 111 22.79 4.26 4.20
C GLN A 111 22.54 5.63 3.54
N GLY A 112 23.31 6.64 3.92
CA GLY A 112 23.21 7.98 3.39
C GLY A 112 22.06 8.81 3.98
N PHE A 113 21.74 9.88 3.29
CA PHE A 113 20.72 10.86 3.68
C PHE A 113 19.36 10.50 3.11
N ILE A 114 18.34 10.62 3.93
CA ILE A 114 16.93 10.57 3.51
C ILE A 114 16.28 11.91 3.86
N ASP A 115 15.65 12.52 2.87
CA ASP A 115 14.90 13.76 3.08
C ASP A 115 13.65 13.49 3.93
N PRO A 116 13.53 14.12 5.13
CA PRO A 116 12.35 13.95 5.98
C PRO A 116 11.04 14.42 5.33
N THR A 117 11.11 15.29 4.32
CA THR A 117 9.91 15.75 3.60
C THR A 117 9.32 14.64 2.72
N LEU A 118 10.16 13.74 2.20
CA LEU A 118 9.72 12.57 1.44
C LEU A 118 9.27 11.44 2.36
N TYR A 119 9.79 11.38 3.59
CA TYR A 119 9.45 10.38 4.60
C TYR A 119 8.79 11.02 5.84
N PRO A 120 7.68 11.73 5.66
CA PRO A 120 7.07 12.43 6.77
C PRO A 120 6.49 11.45 7.81
N ALA A 121 6.37 11.93 9.05
CA ALA A 121 5.71 11.17 10.11
C ALA A 121 4.28 10.76 9.68
N LYS A 122 3.81 9.64 10.23
CA LYS A 122 2.52 8.99 9.95
C LYS A 122 2.43 8.25 8.60
N ARG A 123 3.39 8.37 7.67
CA ARG A 123 3.41 7.55 6.46
C ARG A 123 3.72 6.10 6.80
N LEU A 124 3.19 5.19 6.00
CA LEU A 124 3.45 3.77 6.13
C LEU A 124 4.73 3.41 5.37
N LEU A 125 5.61 2.69 6.05
CA LEU A 125 6.89 2.21 5.54
C LEU A 125 7.01 0.72 5.83
N THR A 126 7.47 -0.06 4.84
CA THR A 126 7.91 -1.43 5.05
C THR A 126 9.36 -1.55 4.63
N VAL A 127 10.15 -2.22 5.44
CA VAL A 127 11.57 -2.47 5.19
C VAL A 127 11.87 -3.95 5.28
N ALA A 128 12.86 -4.39 4.50
CA ALA A 128 13.41 -5.73 4.54
C ALA A 128 14.95 -5.66 4.59
N GLY A 129 15.54 -6.46 5.46
CA GLY A 129 16.98 -6.54 5.61
C GLY A 129 17.40 -7.24 6.89
N PRO A 130 18.72 -7.37 7.16
CA PRO A 130 19.23 -8.03 8.35
C PRO A 130 19.00 -7.19 9.62
N ILE A 131 18.72 -7.87 10.72
CA ILE A 131 18.75 -7.29 12.05
C ILE A 131 20.21 -7.11 12.44
N ILE A 132 20.63 -5.88 12.75
CA ILE A 132 22.05 -5.56 13.01
C ILE A 132 22.35 -5.26 14.48
N ALA A 133 21.34 -4.86 15.25
CA ALA A 133 21.51 -4.56 16.66
C ALA A 133 20.15 -4.55 17.38
N VAL A 134 20.17 -4.54 18.70
CA VAL A 134 19.07 -4.08 19.55
C VAL A 134 19.64 -3.03 20.50
N GLU A 135 19.10 -1.81 20.43
CA GLU A 135 19.63 -0.66 21.17
C GLU A 135 18.57 -0.14 22.16
N PRO A 136 18.96 0.12 23.42
CA PRO A 136 18.05 0.74 24.36
C PRO A 136 17.87 2.23 24.05
N HIS A 137 16.63 2.68 23.90
CA HIS A 137 16.28 4.08 23.77
C HIS A 137 15.16 4.45 24.73
N ALA A 138 15.21 5.63 25.30
CA ALA A 138 14.19 6.11 26.23
C ALA A 138 12.86 6.42 25.54
N ILE A 139 11.77 5.95 26.12
CA ILE A 139 10.41 6.39 25.84
C ILE A 139 9.86 6.96 27.15
N GLY A 140 9.90 8.26 27.33
CA GLY A 140 9.77 8.86 28.65
C GLY A 140 10.90 8.34 29.55
N ASP A 141 10.56 7.82 30.71
CA ASP A 141 11.52 7.25 31.68
C ASP A 141 11.79 5.75 31.45
N TYR A 142 11.11 5.13 30.48
CA TYR A 142 11.25 3.72 30.20
C TYR A 142 12.33 3.45 29.15
N SER A 143 13.28 2.55 29.49
CA SER A 143 14.30 2.07 28.55
C SER A 143 13.71 0.96 27.66
N TYR A 144 13.38 1.30 26.42
CA TYR A 144 12.76 0.39 25.47
C TYR A 144 13.81 -0.20 24.52
N PRO A 145 13.87 -1.54 24.35
CA PRO A 145 14.79 -2.18 23.40
C PRO A 145 14.27 -1.98 21.96
N TYR A 146 15.02 -1.24 21.15
CA TYR A 146 14.71 -1.05 19.73
C TYR A 146 15.53 -2.00 18.88
N PRO A 147 14.94 -3.00 18.22
CA PRO A 147 15.61 -3.72 17.17
C PRO A 147 15.96 -2.78 16.01
N VAL A 148 17.17 -2.92 15.47
CA VAL A 148 17.68 -2.14 14.34
C VAL A 148 17.80 -3.04 13.13
N VAL A 149 17.14 -2.68 12.04
CA VAL A 149 17.19 -3.37 10.75
C VAL A 149 17.95 -2.51 9.76
N ALA A 150 18.98 -3.08 9.11
CA ALA A 150 19.58 -2.43 7.96
C ALA A 150 18.60 -2.50 6.77
N ALA A 151 18.09 -1.38 6.35
CA ALA A 151 17.06 -1.29 5.31
C ALA A 151 17.72 -1.49 3.92
N LEU A 152 17.88 -2.75 3.50
CA LEU A 152 18.37 -3.07 2.15
C LEU A 152 17.31 -2.81 1.09
N THR A 153 16.04 -3.08 1.42
CA THR A 153 14.89 -2.75 0.60
C THR A 153 13.88 -2.03 1.46
N ALA A 154 13.32 -0.95 0.93
CA ALA A 154 12.27 -0.19 1.59
C ALA A 154 11.19 0.21 0.61
N TYR A 155 9.96 0.26 1.09
CA TYR A 155 8.83 0.72 0.31
C TYR A 155 7.97 1.67 1.14
N LEU A 156 7.89 2.91 0.69
CA LEU A 156 7.05 3.95 1.27
C LEU A 156 5.68 3.88 0.59
N TRP A 157 4.68 3.47 1.33
CA TRP A 157 3.35 3.28 0.79
C TRP A 157 2.70 4.62 0.38
N PRO A 158 2.06 4.69 -0.79
CA PRO A 158 1.33 5.88 -1.18
C PRO A 158 0.19 6.17 -0.19
N VAL A 159 -0.09 7.46 0.01
CA VAL A 159 -1.31 7.89 0.72
C VAL A 159 -2.49 7.52 -0.19
N PRO A 160 -3.51 6.84 0.32
CA PRO A 160 -4.72 6.66 -0.45
C PRO A 160 -5.26 8.02 -0.88
N ASP A 161 -5.62 8.16 -2.15
CA ASP A 161 -6.32 9.35 -2.60
C ASP A 161 -7.62 9.49 -1.80
N PRO A 162 -7.98 10.70 -1.36
CA PRO A 162 -9.27 10.90 -0.70
C PRO A 162 -10.36 10.42 -1.65
N VAL A 163 -11.19 9.49 -1.19
CA VAL A 163 -12.36 9.06 -1.94
C VAL A 163 -13.28 10.26 -2.02
N VAL A 164 -13.24 10.98 -3.14
CA VAL A 164 -14.24 12.00 -3.45
C VAL A 164 -15.53 11.24 -3.77
N ILE A 165 -16.37 11.06 -2.75
CA ILE A 165 -17.74 10.59 -2.97
C ILE A 165 -18.45 11.75 -3.67
N SER A 166 -18.35 11.83 -4.99
CA SER A 166 -19.24 12.63 -5.78
C SER A 166 -20.60 11.92 -5.70
N TYR A 167 -21.47 12.40 -4.86
CA TYR A 167 -22.86 12.06 -5.00
C TYR A 167 -23.26 12.57 -6.38
N PRO A 168 -23.64 11.71 -7.33
CA PRO A 168 -24.28 12.21 -8.50
C PRO A 168 -25.53 12.91 -7.96
N TYR A 169 -25.54 14.22 -7.99
CA TYR A 169 -26.80 14.95 -7.93
C TYR A 169 -27.61 14.36 -9.10
N GLY A 170 -28.39 13.37 -8.76
CA GLY A 170 -29.35 12.84 -9.68
C GLY A 170 -30.20 14.03 -10.08
N HIS A 171 -29.96 14.56 -11.27
CA HIS A 171 -31.05 15.17 -12.00
C HIS A 171 -32.06 14.04 -12.14
N GLY A 172 -32.84 13.85 -11.08
CA GLY A 172 -34.02 13.03 -11.15
C GLY A 172 -34.79 13.54 -12.36
N TRP A 173 -35.22 12.63 -13.16
CA TRP A 173 -36.04 12.86 -14.35
C TRP A 173 -37.40 13.51 -14.04
N TRP A 174 -37.49 14.03 -12.84
CA TRP A 174 -38.60 14.85 -12.35
C TRP A 174 -38.16 16.30 -12.47
N GLY A 175 -38.49 16.91 -13.62
CA GLY A 175 -38.34 18.35 -13.82
C GLY A 175 -39.07 19.14 -12.72
N PRO A 176 -38.71 20.43 -12.55
CA PRO A 176 -39.34 21.28 -11.53
C PRO A 176 -40.85 21.37 -11.84
N GLY A 177 -41.66 20.59 -11.13
CA GLY A 177 -43.10 20.68 -11.28
C GLY A 177 -43.93 19.43 -11.06
N PHE A 178 -43.32 18.25 -10.83
CA PHE A 178 -44.12 17.05 -10.57
C PHE A 178 -43.81 16.50 -9.18
N ASP A 179 -44.56 16.96 -8.19
CA ASP A 179 -44.70 16.34 -6.88
C ASP A 179 -45.97 15.47 -6.90
N PRO A 180 -45.85 14.12 -6.97
CA PRO A 180 -47.00 13.23 -7.04
C PRO A 180 -47.82 13.21 -5.74
N PHE A 181 -47.37 13.90 -4.68
CA PHE A 181 -48.04 14.03 -3.40
C PHE A 181 -48.35 15.50 -3.01
N GLY A 182 -48.08 16.45 -3.92
CA GLY A 182 -48.39 17.87 -3.76
C GLY A 182 -49.90 18.17 -3.80
N GLY A 183 -50.61 17.68 -2.83
CA GLY A 183 -52.00 18.18 -2.55
C GLY A 183 -51.94 19.60 -2.02
N PRO A 184 -52.97 20.44 -2.25
CA PRO A 184 -53.02 21.88 -1.90
C PRO A 184 -53.06 22.17 -0.39
N TRP A 185 -52.62 21.24 0.47
CA TRP A 185 -52.72 21.32 1.94
C TRP A 185 -51.40 21.41 2.68
N CYS A 186 -50.26 21.58 1.99
CA CYS A 186 -48.95 21.64 2.62
C CYS A 186 -48.43 23.07 2.82
N CYS A 187 -49.23 23.98 3.36
CA CYS A 187 -48.78 25.29 3.83
C CYS A 187 -48.75 25.34 5.36
N GLY A 188 -47.83 24.57 5.96
CA GLY A 188 -47.44 24.72 7.37
C GLY A 188 -46.19 25.58 7.50
N PRO A 189 -46.09 26.48 8.51
CA PRO A 189 -44.89 27.29 8.71
C PRO A 189 -43.68 26.42 9.02
N ARG A 190 -42.66 26.55 8.19
CA ARG A 190 -41.37 25.85 8.31
C ARG A 190 -40.58 26.47 9.46
N TRP A 191 -40.57 25.82 10.60
CA TRP A 191 -39.63 26.14 11.68
C TRP A 191 -38.23 25.66 11.30
N TYR A 192 -37.36 26.61 11.04
CA TYR A 192 -35.92 26.33 11.01
C TYR A 192 -35.36 26.48 12.43
N PRO A 193 -34.78 25.48 13.02
CA PRO A 193 -33.98 25.69 14.22
C PRO A 193 -32.64 26.31 13.80
N THR A 194 -32.53 27.63 13.89
CA THR A 194 -31.28 28.34 13.93
C THR A 194 -30.68 28.15 15.31
N GLY A 195 -29.51 27.60 15.43
CA GLY A 195 -28.75 27.68 16.65
C GLY A 195 -27.87 26.47 16.96
N PHE A 196 -26.66 26.44 16.41
CA PHE A 196 -25.59 25.79 17.09
C PHE A 196 -24.47 26.83 17.33
N GLY A 197 -24.45 27.31 18.59
CA GLY A 197 -23.39 28.09 19.13
C GLY A 197 -22.12 27.24 19.27
N TYR A 198 -21.02 27.79 18.81
CA TYR A 198 -19.69 27.27 19.11
C TYR A 198 -19.38 27.57 20.56
N GLY A 199 -19.26 26.54 21.39
CA GLY A 199 -18.64 26.60 22.71
C GLY A 199 -17.14 26.36 22.56
N ILE A 200 -16.36 27.40 22.81
CA ILE A 200 -14.91 27.33 23.03
C ILE A 200 -14.69 26.90 24.48
N TRP A 201 -13.97 25.82 24.71
CA TRP A 201 -13.09 25.58 25.87
C TRP A 201 -11.98 24.62 25.47
#